data_844ffe2af095ff33b01d5b1ac97ad770
#
_entry.id   844ffe2af095ff33b01d5b1ac97ad770
#
_cell.length_a   1.000
_cell.length_b   1.000
_cell.length_c   1.000
_cell.angle_alpha   90.00
_cell.angle_beta   90.00
_cell.angle_gamma   90.00
#
_symmetry.space_group_name_H-M   'P 1'
#
loop_
_entity.id
_entity.type
_entity.pdbx_description
1 polymer ?
#
loop_
_entity_poly.entity_id
_entity_poly.type
_entity_poly.pdbx_seq_one_letter_code
_entity_poly.pdbx_strand_id
1 'polypeptide(L)'
;MAVIGVIAQGTMGSGVGRRLRESGAEVRTLLSGRSPASAERARAAGMVAAADERALLEGADFFLSILPPGEAEPLARRLAPTLAALGRKPVYLDCNAVSPQTAIRIGEIIAPTGAHFVDAGIIGGPPRPGYKGPSIYASGEHVREALPLRDWGIDLRAIDGPIGAASGVKMSYAGITKGTTAIAAPSSIAAAIAVVPLVIPA
;
A
#
# COMPACT_ATOMS: atom_id res chain seq x y z
N MET A 1 -2.60 -20.24 10.89
CA MET A 1 -3.34 -18.95 10.73
C MET A 1 -2.29 -17.86 10.65
N ALA A 2 -2.27 -17.07 9.59
CA ALA A 2 -1.30 -15.97 9.49
C ALA A 2 -1.74 -14.78 10.35
N VAL A 3 -0.75 -14.06 10.89
CA VAL A 3 -0.95 -12.79 11.59
C VAL A 3 -0.40 -11.67 10.73
N ILE A 4 -1.23 -10.67 10.42
CA ILE A 4 -0.89 -9.62 9.46
C ILE A 4 -1.16 -8.25 10.08
N GLY A 5 -0.12 -7.43 10.22
CA GLY A 5 -0.25 -6.04 10.61
C GLY A 5 -0.65 -5.17 9.41
N VAL A 6 -1.61 -4.27 9.56
CA VAL A 6 -2.01 -3.32 8.51
C VAL A 6 -2.14 -1.92 9.08
N ILE A 7 -1.43 -0.98 8.54
CA ILE A 7 -1.58 0.46 8.75
C ILE A 7 -1.76 1.12 7.36
N ALA A 8 -2.78 1.93 7.12
CA ALA A 8 -3.80 2.49 7.98
C ALA A 8 -5.21 2.06 7.53
N GLN A 9 -6.21 2.42 8.35
CA GLN A 9 -7.62 2.04 8.23
C GLN A 9 -8.41 3.07 7.39
N GLY A 10 -7.78 3.57 6.30
CA GLY A 10 -8.50 4.27 5.22
C GLY A 10 -9.36 3.28 4.43
N THR A 11 -10.06 3.76 3.41
CA THR A 11 -10.92 2.91 2.57
C THR A 11 -10.16 1.72 1.96
N MET A 12 -8.93 1.94 1.49
CA MET A 12 -8.10 0.86 0.94
C MET A 12 -7.62 -0.10 2.02
N GLY A 13 -6.99 0.41 3.09
CA GLY A 13 -6.41 -0.45 4.13
C GLY A 13 -7.46 -1.25 4.90
N SER A 14 -8.63 -0.66 5.21
CA SER A 14 -9.74 -1.42 5.83
C SER A 14 -10.34 -2.46 4.88
N GLY A 15 -10.42 -2.14 3.57
CA GLY A 15 -10.87 -3.10 2.57
C GLY A 15 -9.92 -4.30 2.43
N VAL A 16 -8.61 -4.04 2.37
CA VAL A 16 -7.57 -5.09 2.35
C VAL A 16 -7.63 -5.90 3.65
N GLY A 17 -7.69 -5.23 4.81
CA GLY A 17 -7.81 -5.90 6.11
C GLY A 17 -9.03 -6.82 6.20
N ARG A 18 -10.19 -6.35 5.71
CA ARG A 18 -11.40 -7.18 5.64
C ARG A 18 -11.19 -8.43 4.80
N ARG A 19 -10.61 -8.29 3.59
CA ARG A 19 -10.34 -9.44 2.71
C ARG A 19 -9.42 -10.47 3.35
N LEU A 20 -8.36 -10.02 3.99
CA LEU A 20 -7.46 -10.89 4.76
C LEU A 20 -8.21 -11.64 5.88
N ARG A 21 -9.09 -10.94 6.60
CA ARG A 21 -9.93 -11.52 7.65
C ARG A 21 -10.91 -12.55 7.11
N GLU A 22 -11.60 -12.23 6.02
CA GLU A 22 -12.54 -13.15 5.36
C GLU A 22 -11.84 -14.41 4.84
N SER A 23 -10.54 -14.32 4.52
CA SER A 23 -9.69 -15.45 4.13
C SER A 23 -9.09 -16.21 5.34
N GLY A 24 -9.42 -15.82 6.58
CA GLY A 24 -9.03 -16.54 7.79
C GLY A 24 -7.75 -16.05 8.47
N ALA A 25 -7.14 -14.95 8.04
CA ALA A 25 -6.00 -14.36 8.73
C ALA A 25 -6.44 -13.59 9.99
N GLU A 26 -5.57 -13.50 11.00
CA GLU A 26 -5.65 -12.47 12.03
C GLU A 26 -5.08 -11.17 11.51
N VAL A 27 -5.86 -10.08 11.56
CA VAL A 27 -5.40 -8.77 11.08
C VAL A 27 -5.35 -7.79 12.24
N ARG A 28 -4.16 -7.27 12.52
CA ARG A 28 -3.91 -6.27 13.57
C ARG A 28 -3.75 -4.88 12.97
N THR A 29 -4.12 -3.86 13.75
CA THR A 29 -3.94 -2.47 13.34
C THR A 29 -3.74 -1.56 14.54
N LEU A 30 -3.18 -0.34 14.32
CA LEU A 30 -3.06 0.67 15.37
C LEU A 30 -4.15 1.72 15.23
N LEU A 31 -4.85 2.00 16.33
CA LEU A 31 -5.92 3.01 16.39
C LEU A 31 -5.54 4.25 17.19
N SER A 32 -4.43 4.23 17.93
CA SER A 32 -3.94 5.39 18.67
C SER A 32 -3.72 6.57 17.72
N GLY A 33 -4.29 7.73 18.07
CA GLY A 33 -4.21 8.96 17.27
C GLY A 33 -5.04 8.93 15.96
N ARG A 34 -5.89 7.93 15.74
CA ARG A 34 -6.74 7.84 14.55
C ARG A 34 -8.12 8.44 14.80
N SER A 35 -8.75 8.94 13.74
CA SER A 35 -10.10 9.48 13.81
C SER A 35 -11.14 8.40 14.17
N PRO A 36 -12.28 8.79 14.79
CA PRO A 36 -13.38 7.86 15.07
C PRO A 36 -13.83 7.09 13.81
N ALA A 37 -13.86 7.75 12.66
CA ALA A 37 -14.22 7.13 11.39
C ALA A 37 -13.20 6.05 10.95
N SER A 38 -11.90 6.21 11.25
CA SER A 38 -10.89 5.18 10.98
C SER A 38 -11.05 3.98 11.93
N ALA A 39 -11.32 4.25 13.21
CA ALA A 39 -11.58 3.20 14.19
C ALA A 39 -12.83 2.39 13.83
N GLU A 40 -13.88 3.06 13.36
CA GLU A 40 -15.11 2.38 12.92
C GLU A 40 -14.85 1.50 11.69
N ARG A 41 -14.11 1.99 10.69
CA ARG A 41 -13.73 1.18 9.53
C ARG A 41 -12.92 -0.06 9.91
N ALA A 42 -11.98 0.08 10.84
CA ALA A 42 -11.20 -1.05 11.34
C ALA A 42 -12.10 -2.11 12.01
N ARG A 43 -13.00 -1.66 12.89
CA ARG A 43 -13.97 -2.53 13.57
C ARG A 43 -14.88 -3.25 12.58
N ALA A 44 -15.45 -2.51 11.63
CA ALA A 44 -16.31 -3.06 10.59
C ALA A 44 -15.57 -4.04 9.65
N ALA A 45 -14.24 -3.91 9.53
CA ALA A 45 -13.40 -4.84 8.79
C ALA A 45 -12.93 -6.06 9.62
N GLY A 46 -13.31 -6.14 10.91
CA GLY A 46 -12.90 -7.21 11.81
C GLY A 46 -11.42 -7.18 12.20
N MET A 47 -10.77 -6.02 12.09
CA MET A 47 -9.38 -5.84 12.48
C MET A 47 -9.25 -5.70 13.99
N VAL A 48 -8.23 -6.31 14.57
CA VAL A 48 -7.93 -6.26 16.01
C VAL A 48 -7.05 -5.03 16.29
N ALA A 49 -7.48 -4.21 17.25
CA ALA A 49 -6.67 -3.08 17.70
C ALA A 49 -5.48 -3.58 18.53
N ALA A 50 -4.27 -3.33 18.07
CA ALA A 50 -3.05 -3.53 18.84
C ALA A 50 -2.86 -2.40 19.84
N ALA A 51 -2.34 -2.70 21.03
CA ALA A 51 -2.10 -1.71 22.07
C ALA A 51 -1.01 -0.70 21.67
N ASP A 52 0.03 -1.19 21.01
CA ASP A 52 1.19 -0.42 20.57
C ASP A 52 1.84 -1.05 19.32
N GLU A 53 2.96 -0.48 18.88
CA GLU A 53 3.69 -0.94 17.69
C GLU A 53 4.31 -2.34 17.90
N ARG A 54 4.71 -2.65 19.13
CA ARG A 54 5.21 -3.98 19.44
C ARG A 54 4.12 -5.02 19.31
N ALA A 55 2.95 -4.81 19.90
CA ALA A 55 1.82 -5.71 19.79
C ALA A 55 1.29 -5.84 18.36
N LEU A 56 1.46 -4.80 17.52
CA LEU A 56 1.14 -4.85 16.10
C LEU A 56 2.06 -5.81 15.35
N LEU A 57 3.36 -5.78 15.63
CA LEU A 57 4.40 -6.42 14.81
C LEU A 57 4.88 -7.75 15.37
N GLU A 58 4.81 -7.96 16.70
CA GLU A 58 5.32 -9.17 17.35
C GLU A 58 4.52 -10.40 16.93
N GLY A 59 5.21 -11.39 16.39
CA GLY A 59 4.59 -12.60 15.87
C GLY A 59 3.83 -12.43 14.56
N ALA A 60 3.82 -11.23 13.97
CA ALA A 60 3.25 -11.05 12.64
C ALA A 60 4.12 -11.72 11.56
N ASP A 61 3.47 -12.29 10.58
CA ASP A 61 4.11 -12.85 9.39
C ASP A 61 4.37 -11.75 8.35
N PHE A 62 3.42 -10.84 8.20
CA PHE A 62 3.49 -9.73 7.26
C PHE A 62 3.06 -8.42 7.92
N PHE A 63 3.62 -7.32 7.44
CA PHE A 63 3.18 -5.98 7.74
C PHE A 63 2.94 -5.19 6.46
N LEU A 64 1.74 -4.66 6.27
CA LEU A 64 1.34 -3.88 5.11
C LEU A 64 1.19 -2.41 5.48
N SER A 65 2.02 -1.55 4.90
CA SER A 65 1.93 -0.10 4.98
C SER A 65 1.03 0.42 3.86
N ILE A 66 -0.15 0.95 4.20
CA ILE A 66 -1.15 1.46 3.24
C ILE A 66 -1.61 2.84 3.70
N LEU A 67 -0.85 3.87 3.36
CA LEU A 67 -0.95 5.24 3.86
C LEU A 67 -1.04 6.28 2.72
N PRO A 68 -1.34 7.54 3.02
CA PRO A 68 -0.97 8.64 2.13
C PRO A 68 0.55 8.65 1.88
N PRO A 69 1.01 8.95 0.64
CA PRO A 69 2.42 8.85 0.27
C PRO A 69 3.39 9.56 1.21
N GLY A 70 3.03 10.75 1.70
CA GLY A 70 3.87 11.52 2.62
C GLY A 70 4.08 10.88 4.00
N GLU A 71 3.26 9.91 4.39
CA GLU A 71 3.34 9.23 5.67
C GLU A 71 4.14 7.90 5.62
N ALA A 72 4.50 7.44 4.44
CA ALA A 72 5.15 6.15 4.26
C ALA A 72 6.55 6.09 4.89
N GLU A 73 7.42 7.03 4.55
CA GLU A 73 8.77 7.11 5.12
C GLU A 73 8.76 7.46 6.63
N PRO A 74 7.94 8.42 7.12
CA PRO A 74 7.78 8.64 8.56
C PRO A 74 7.34 7.38 9.32
N LEU A 75 6.42 6.59 8.78
CA LEU A 75 6.01 5.33 9.40
C LEU A 75 7.17 4.33 9.48
N ALA A 76 7.92 4.15 8.40
CA ALA A 76 9.07 3.24 8.39
C ALA A 76 10.11 3.63 9.46
N ARG A 77 10.46 4.92 9.55
CA ARG A 77 11.36 5.45 10.59
C ARG A 77 10.84 5.18 11.99
N ARG A 78 9.55 5.38 12.21
CA ARG A 78 8.90 5.16 13.50
C ARG A 78 8.91 3.69 13.93
N LEU A 79 8.68 2.76 12.98
CA LEU A 79 8.62 1.33 13.26
C LEU A 79 10.01 0.66 13.33
N ALA A 80 11.04 1.26 12.73
CA ALA A 80 12.37 0.68 12.65
C ALA A 80 12.96 0.27 14.02
N PRO A 81 12.89 1.08 15.09
CA PRO A 81 13.39 0.66 16.41
C PRO A 81 12.66 -0.57 16.96
N THR A 82 11.33 -0.62 16.80
CA THR A 82 10.54 -1.77 17.22
C THR A 82 10.90 -3.01 16.41
N LEU A 83 10.99 -2.90 15.09
CA LEU A 83 11.40 -4.00 14.22
C LEU A 83 12.78 -4.53 14.59
N ALA A 84 13.75 -3.65 14.84
CA ALA A 84 15.11 -4.05 15.25
C ALA A 84 15.12 -4.88 16.55
N ALA A 85 14.24 -4.53 17.49
CA ALA A 85 14.13 -5.19 18.80
C ALA A 85 13.39 -6.54 18.77
N LEU A 86 12.66 -6.87 17.70
CA LEU A 86 11.97 -8.15 17.59
C LEU A 86 12.93 -9.29 17.30
N GLY A 87 12.70 -10.47 17.87
CA GLY A 87 13.43 -11.70 17.53
C GLY A 87 13.06 -12.24 16.13
N ARG A 88 11.75 -12.33 15.86
CA ARG A 88 11.19 -12.64 14.54
C ARG A 88 10.53 -11.40 13.96
N LYS A 89 10.83 -11.09 12.74
CA LYS A 89 10.36 -9.89 12.06
C LYS A 89 9.36 -10.24 10.95
N PRO A 90 8.29 -9.45 10.78
CA PRO A 90 7.40 -9.62 9.62
C PRO A 90 8.12 -9.22 8.32
N VAL A 91 7.66 -9.76 7.21
CA VAL A 91 7.96 -9.17 5.89
C VAL A 91 7.25 -7.82 5.80
N TYR A 92 8.02 -6.75 5.60
CA TYR A 92 7.50 -5.39 5.50
C TYR A 92 7.17 -5.05 4.04
N LEU A 93 5.88 -4.90 3.72
CA LEU A 93 5.42 -4.45 2.41
C LEU A 93 5.07 -2.97 2.47
N ASP A 94 5.75 -2.14 1.69
CA ASP A 94 5.31 -0.77 1.43
C ASP A 94 4.36 -0.75 0.23
N CYS A 95 3.07 -0.58 0.48
CA CYS A 95 2.01 -0.63 -0.52
C CYS A 95 1.54 0.77 -0.94
N ASN A 96 2.35 1.80 -0.69
CA ASN A 96 1.99 3.18 -0.89
C ASN A 96 2.24 3.66 -2.33
N ALA A 97 1.58 4.75 -2.72
CA ALA A 97 1.78 5.35 -4.04
C ALA A 97 2.96 6.36 -3.99
N VAL A 98 4.15 5.86 -3.72
CA VAL A 98 5.39 6.63 -3.62
C VAL A 98 6.22 6.55 -4.90
N SER A 99 7.19 7.45 -5.07
CA SER A 99 8.17 7.35 -6.17
C SER A 99 9.12 6.17 -5.93
N PRO A 100 9.74 5.62 -7.00
CA PRO A 100 10.79 4.61 -6.86
C PRO A 100 11.90 5.00 -5.88
N GLN A 101 12.33 6.26 -5.93
CA GLN A 101 13.37 6.79 -5.04
C GLN A 101 12.92 6.80 -3.57
N THR A 102 11.64 7.07 -3.31
CA THR A 102 11.09 7.02 -1.96
C THR A 102 11.00 5.56 -1.47
N ALA A 103 10.59 4.62 -2.33
CA ALA A 103 10.58 3.21 -1.99
C ALA A 103 11.99 2.69 -1.63
N ILE A 104 13.02 3.11 -2.38
CA ILE A 104 14.42 2.78 -2.09
C ILE A 104 14.82 3.31 -0.70
N ARG A 105 14.55 4.59 -0.39
CA ARG A 105 14.85 5.17 0.94
C ARG A 105 14.12 4.45 2.08
N ILE A 106 12.87 4.03 1.86
CA ILE A 106 12.14 3.22 2.85
C ILE A 106 12.83 1.88 3.05
N GLY A 107 13.26 1.22 1.97
CA GLY A 107 14.03 -0.01 2.04
C GLY A 107 15.34 0.16 2.83
N GLU A 108 16.07 1.26 2.61
CA GLU A 108 17.29 1.60 3.35
C GLU A 108 17.05 1.83 4.86
N ILE A 109 15.86 2.32 5.23
CA ILE A 109 15.48 2.47 6.65
C ILE A 109 15.16 1.11 7.27
N ILE A 110 14.50 0.22 6.54
CA ILE A 110 14.05 -1.08 7.06
C ILE A 110 15.18 -2.11 7.07
N ALA A 111 16.07 -2.15 6.08
CA ALA A 111 17.13 -3.15 5.96
C ALA A 111 17.99 -3.32 7.23
N PRO A 112 18.47 -2.26 7.92
CA PRO A 112 19.27 -2.40 9.14
C PRO A 112 18.52 -3.06 10.30
N THR A 113 17.18 -3.12 10.27
CA THR A 113 16.37 -3.79 11.30
C THR A 113 16.44 -5.31 11.21
N GLY A 114 16.89 -5.84 10.07
CA GLY A 114 16.85 -7.26 9.72
C GLY A 114 15.46 -7.72 9.25
N ALA A 115 14.49 -6.84 9.07
CA ALA A 115 13.22 -7.16 8.42
C ALA A 115 13.41 -7.17 6.90
N HIS A 116 12.76 -8.11 6.23
CA HIS A 116 12.75 -8.17 4.76
C HIS A 116 11.78 -7.13 4.21
N PHE A 117 12.28 -6.27 3.34
CA PHE A 117 11.49 -5.21 2.71
C PHE A 117 11.05 -5.60 1.31
N VAL A 118 9.78 -5.30 0.99
CA VAL A 118 9.17 -5.50 -0.32
C VAL A 118 8.52 -4.20 -0.76
N ASP A 119 8.94 -3.66 -1.90
CA ASP A 119 8.28 -2.56 -2.58
C ASP A 119 7.00 -3.07 -3.24
N ALA A 120 5.88 -2.41 -2.99
CA ALA A 120 4.60 -2.82 -3.53
C ALA A 120 3.74 -1.61 -3.98
N GLY A 121 2.92 -1.82 -4.98
CA GLY A 121 2.00 -0.81 -5.50
C GLY A 121 0.61 -1.38 -5.70
N ILE A 122 -0.41 -0.80 -5.05
CA ILE A 122 -1.80 -1.21 -5.20
C ILE A 122 -2.40 -0.54 -6.44
N ILE A 123 -2.88 -1.34 -7.40
CA ILE A 123 -3.56 -0.88 -8.62
C ILE A 123 -4.99 -1.40 -8.63
N GLY A 124 -5.94 -0.49 -8.62
CA GLY A 124 -7.38 -0.77 -8.58
C GLY A 124 -8.07 -0.08 -7.41
N GLY A 125 -9.39 -0.22 -7.33
CA GLY A 125 -10.20 0.29 -6.22
C GLY A 125 -10.11 -0.59 -4.97
N PRO A 126 -10.61 -0.12 -3.82
CA PRO A 126 -10.68 -0.93 -2.61
C PRO A 126 -11.45 -2.23 -2.81
N PRO A 127 -11.07 -3.32 -2.11
CA PRO A 127 -11.82 -4.57 -2.12
C PRO A 127 -13.30 -4.37 -1.77
N ARG A 128 -14.16 -5.02 -2.51
CA ARG A 128 -15.62 -5.00 -2.33
C ARG A 128 -16.23 -6.34 -2.80
N PRO A 129 -17.45 -6.70 -2.40
CA PRO A 129 -18.13 -7.92 -2.86
C PRO A 129 -18.16 -8.00 -4.39
N GLY A 130 -17.86 -9.17 -4.95
CA GLY A 130 -17.84 -9.41 -6.39
C GLY A 130 -16.65 -8.82 -7.16
N TYR A 131 -15.77 -8.05 -6.51
CA TYR A 131 -14.58 -7.48 -7.13
C TYR A 131 -13.31 -8.25 -6.72
N LYS A 132 -12.63 -8.88 -7.68
CA LYS A 132 -11.41 -9.67 -7.41
C LYS A 132 -10.18 -8.84 -7.04
N GLY A 133 -10.09 -7.59 -7.54
CA GLY A 133 -8.97 -6.68 -7.22
C GLY A 133 -9.08 -6.05 -5.83
N PRO A 134 -8.16 -5.15 -5.50
CA PRO A 134 -7.09 -4.64 -6.36
C PRO A 134 -5.97 -5.66 -6.58
N SER A 135 -5.16 -5.45 -7.62
CA SER A 135 -3.89 -6.15 -7.79
C SER A 135 -2.80 -5.40 -7.02
N ILE A 136 -1.95 -6.13 -6.32
CA ILE A 136 -0.76 -5.61 -5.65
C ILE A 136 0.45 -6.10 -6.42
N TYR A 137 1.12 -5.19 -7.13
CA TYR A 137 2.39 -5.46 -7.78
C TYR A 137 3.51 -5.30 -6.77
N ALA A 138 4.45 -6.23 -6.74
CA ALA A 138 5.52 -6.25 -5.75
C ALA A 138 6.88 -6.56 -6.39
N SER A 139 7.94 -5.94 -5.89
CA SER A 139 9.32 -6.11 -6.38
C SER A 139 10.34 -6.03 -5.24
N GLY A 140 11.59 -6.34 -5.56
CA GLY A 140 12.71 -6.35 -4.63
C GLY A 140 13.21 -7.76 -4.34
N GLU A 141 14.36 -7.86 -3.69
CA GLU A 141 15.07 -9.12 -3.41
C GLU A 141 14.18 -10.13 -2.67
N HIS A 142 13.38 -9.65 -1.72
CA HIS A 142 12.53 -10.47 -0.86
C HIS A 142 11.10 -10.66 -1.38
N VAL A 143 10.80 -10.29 -2.62
CA VAL A 143 9.44 -10.32 -3.18
C VAL A 143 8.78 -11.70 -3.09
N ARG A 144 9.55 -12.77 -3.19
CA ARG A 144 9.04 -14.14 -3.11
C ARG A 144 8.46 -14.49 -1.75
N GLU A 145 8.97 -13.86 -0.70
CA GLU A 145 8.49 -14.09 0.67
C GLU A 145 7.10 -13.47 0.91
N ALA A 146 6.68 -12.52 0.08
CA ALA A 146 5.34 -11.95 0.11
C ALA A 146 4.29 -12.80 -0.64
N LEU A 147 4.71 -13.76 -1.48
CA LEU A 147 3.78 -14.57 -2.30
C LEU A 147 2.71 -15.32 -1.50
N PRO A 148 2.99 -15.83 -0.28
CA PRO A 148 1.97 -16.49 0.53
C PRO A 148 0.77 -15.61 0.88
N LEU A 149 0.83 -14.27 0.73
CA LEU A 149 -0.34 -13.40 0.86
C LEU A 149 -1.47 -13.75 -0.13
N ARG A 150 -1.16 -14.46 -1.20
CA ARG A 150 -2.16 -14.98 -2.17
C ARG A 150 -3.14 -15.95 -1.50
N ASP A 151 -2.66 -16.76 -0.57
CA ASP A 151 -3.47 -17.73 0.16
C ASP A 151 -4.49 -17.04 1.08
N TRP A 152 -4.25 -15.74 1.35
CA TRP A 152 -5.10 -14.88 2.17
C TRP A 152 -5.93 -13.90 1.31
N GLY A 153 -6.18 -14.24 0.05
CA GLY A 153 -7.10 -13.51 -0.83
C GLY A 153 -6.53 -12.24 -1.46
N ILE A 154 -5.21 -12.03 -1.41
CA ILE A 154 -4.54 -10.88 -2.06
C ILE A 154 -4.08 -11.28 -3.46
N ASP A 155 -4.50 -10.53 -4.48
CA ASP A 155 -3.95 -10.66 -5.85
C ASP A 155 -2.57 -10.00 -5.92
N LEU A 156 -1.56 -10.67 -5.33
CA LEU A 156 -0.18 -10.21 -5.34
C LEU A 156 0.54 -10.71 -6.59
N ARG A 157 1.19 -9.81 -7.31
CA ARG A 157 1.90 -10.07 -8.57
C ARG A 157 3.35 -9.64 -8.44
N ALA A 158 4.25 -10.61 -8.36
CA ALA A 158 5.67 -10.32 -8.37
C ALA A 158 6.12 -9.80 -9.73
N ILE A 159 6.95 -8.77 -9.71
CA ILE A 159 7.63 -8.19 -10.87
C ILE A 159 9.13 -8.45 -10.68
N ASP A 160 9.80 -8.90 -11.71
CA ASP A 160 11.25 -8.97 -11.70
C ASP A 160 11.83 -7.56 -11.71
N GLY A 161 12.72 -7.29 -10.76
CA GLY A 161 13.36 -5.99 -10.62
C GLY A 161 13.70 -5.63 -9.18
N PRO A 162 14.51 -4.57 -9.01
CA PRO A 162 14.91 -4.08 -7.70
C PRO A 162 13.76 -3.39 -6.97
N ILE A 163 14.00 -3.01 -5.70
CA ILE A 163 13.14 -2.06 -4.97
C ILE A 163 12.94 -0.81 -5.84
N GLY A 164 11.70 -0.36 -5.95
CA GLY A 164 11.28 0.76 -6.80
C GLY A 164 10.64 0.34 -8.12
N ALA A 165 10.79 -0.91 -8.56
CA ALA A 165 10.17 -1.37 -9.81
C ALA A 165 8.64 -1.39 -9.71
N ALA A 166 8.07 -1.92 -8.62
CA ALA A 166 6.62 -1.94 -8.41
C ALA A 166 6.05 -0.53 -8.22
N SER A 167 6.74 0.33 -7.47
CA SER A 167 6.41 1.75 -7.34
C SER A 167 6.45 2.46 -8.70
N GLY A 168 7.44 2.16 -9.56
CA GLY A 168 7.54 2.69 -10.91
C GLY A 168 6.33 2.32 -11.78
N VAL A 169 5.93 1.05 -11.76
CA VAL A 169 4.71 0.58 -12.47
C VAL A 169 3.47 1.30 -11.94
N LYS A 170 3.33 1.41 -10.62
CA LYS A 170 2.20 2.12 -10.00
C LYS A 170 2.15 3.59 -10.41
N MET A 171 3.28 4.29 -10.41
CA MET A 171 3.34 5.72 -10.76
C MET A 171 3.08 5.95 -12.25
N SER A 172 3.61 5.10 -13.13
CA SER A 172 3.33 5.14 -14.57
C SER A 172 1.85 4.90 -14.86
N TYR A 173 1.26 3.88 -14.26
CA TYR A 173 -0.18 3.62 -14.37
C TYR A 173 -1.02 4.81 -13.90
N ALA A 174 -0.68 5.39 -12.76
CA ALA A 174 -1.39 6.56 -12.22
C ALA A 174 -1.25 7.79 -13.12
N GLY A 175 -0.07 8.01 -13.68
CA GLY A 175 0.20 9.10 -14.63
C GLY A 175 -0.65 8.97 -15.89
N ILE A 176 -0.67 7.79 -16.50
CA ILE A 176 -1.48 7.52 -17.70
C ILE A 176 -2.97 7.69 -17.38
N THR A 177 -3.49 6.99 -16.38
CA THR A 177 -4.93 7.00 -16.11
C THR A 177 -5.46 8.36 -15.67
N LYS A 178 -4.77 9.04 -14.76
CA LYS A 178 -5.18 10.37 -14.29
C LYS A 178 -4.94 11.44 -15.36
N GLY A 179 -3.82 11.35 -16.08
CA GLY A 179 -3.52 12.26 -17.19
C GLY A 179 -4.55 12.16 -18.30
N THR A 180 -4.89 10.94 -18.73
CA THR A 180 -5.95 10.73 -19.74
C THR A 180 -7.29 11.26 -19.26
N THR A 181 -7.66 10.99 -17.99
CA THR A 181 -8.92 11.51 -17.42
C THR A 181 -8.93 13.03 -17.38
N ALA A 182 -7.81 13.67 -17.00
CA ALA A 182 -7.71 15.12 -16.96
C ALA A 182 -7.83 15.74 -18.35
N ILE A 183 -7.19 15.15 -19.36
CA ILE A 183 -7.27 15.61 -20.76
C ILE A 183 -8.68 15.42 -21.32
N ALA A 184 -9.33 14.30 -21.01
CA ALA A 184 -10.68 13.98 -21.48
C ALA A 184 -11.80 14.72 -20.74
N ALA A 185 -11.49 15.44 -19.65
CA ALA A 185 -12.49 16.22 -18.93
C ALA A 185 -13.06 17.36 -19.80
N PRO A 186 -14.36 17.57 -19.88
CA PRO A 186 -14.97 18.60 -20.74
C PRO A 186 -14.41 20.02 -20.54
N SER A 187 -14.07 20.37 -19.31
CA SER A 187 -13.43 21.65 -18.96
C SER A 187 -12.04 21.80 -19.58
N SER A 188 -11.26 20.72 -19.67
CA SER A 188 -9.91 20.75 -20.27
C SER A 188 -9.98 20.84 -21.79
N ILE A 189 -10.95 20.17 -22.41
CA ILE A 189 -11.20 20.25 -23.87
C ILE A 189 -11.66 21.66 -24.23
N ALA A 190 -12.58 22.25 -23.49
CA ALA A 190 -13.03 23.62 -23.71
C ALA A 190 -11.89 24.64 -23.58
N ALA A 191 -11.00 24.49 -22.58
CA ALA A 191 -9.84 25.33 -22.39
C ALA A 191 -8.84 25.19 -23.56
N ALA A 192 -8.61 23.97 -24.05
CA ALA A 192 -7.71 23.71 -25.17
C ALA A 192 -8.24 24.35 -26.47
N ILE A 193 -9.55 24.28 -26.73
CA ILE A 193 -10.20 24.93 -27.87
C ILE A 193 -10.10 26.46 -27.78
N ALA A 194 -10.23 27.02 -26.57
CA ALA A 194 -10.17 28.47 -26.38
C ALA A 194 -8.75 29.05 -26.55
N VAL A 195 -7.71 28.23 -26.42
CA VAL A 195 -6.30 28.66 -26.53
C VAL A 195 -5.72 28.49 -27.94
N VAL A 196 -6.34 27.68 -28.81
CA VAL A 196 -5.92 27.53 -30.20
C VAL A 196 -6.63 28.57 -31.07
N PRO A 197 -5.99 29.67 -31.50
CA PRO A 197 -6.57 30.58 -32.47
C PRO A 197 -6.79 29.81 -33.78
N LEU A 198 -8.02 29.77 -34.25
CA LEU A 198 -8.36 29.23 -35.56
C LEU A 198 -7.73 30.16 -36.60
N VAL A 199 -6.51 29.90 -37.05
CA VAL A 199 -5.91 30.55 -38.20
C VAL A 199 -6.56 29.95 -39.42
N ILE A 200 -7.63 30.56 -39.92
CA ILE A 200 -8.19 30.26 -41.24
C ILE A 200 -7.34 31.03 -42.24
N PRO A 201 -6.58 30.36 -43.13
CA PRO A 201 -5.90 31.07 -44.25
C PRO A 201 -6.97 31.66 -45.17
N ALA A 202 -6.75 32.89 -45.59
CA ALA A 202 -7.57 33.60 -46.58
C ALA A 202 -7.48 32.97 -47.96
#